data_0a0da23d5cef7f901b77ee8692f2f4dd
#
_entry.id   0a0da23d5cef7f901b77ee8692f2f4dd
#
_cell.length_a   1.000
_cell.length_b   1.000
_cell.length_c   1.000
_cell.angle_alpha   90.00
_cell.angle_beta   90.00
_cell.angle_gamma   90.00
#
_symmetry.space_group_name_H-M   'P 1'
#
loop_
_entity.id
_entity.type
_entity.pdbx_description
1 polymer ?
#
loop_
_entity_poly.entity_id
_entity_poly.type
_entity_poly.pdbx_seq_one_letter_code
_entity_poly.pdbx_strand_id
1 'polypeptide(L)'
;MLIICAAVLAVLLLRSLGVFGTPTTAQTTPTPTVPVETAVPTETPTPTPTPKPEPTYEVVTADVSWADAEAAAEAKGGHLVVIDSAEKWTRVAQLADESGLTYVWIGLHRTDSGELAWVKDNVDPVYNWASGEPSVHDTSGAAEDYVLITRTNSGWYYNDCIGDPAGRYPQFYSGKIGYIIEIDP
;
A
#
# COMPACT_ATOMS: atom_id res chain seq x y z
N MET A 1 19.87 33.10 0.65
CA MET A 1 19.32 33.95 -0.41
C MET A 1 17.88 33.54 -0.62
N LEU A 2 16.98 34.37 -0.11
CA LEU A 2 15.54 34.19 -0.15
C LEU A 2 15.00 34.45 -1.56
N ILE A 3 14.08 33.64 -2.08
CA ILE A 3 13.09 34.13 -3.04
C ILE A 3 11.72 33.48 -2.68
N ILE A 4 10.91 34.36 -2.13
CA ILE A 4 9.48 34.22 -1.91
C ILE A 4 8.80 34.60 -3.23
N CYS A 5 7.81 33.84 -3.69
CA CYS A 5 6.80 34.32 -4.61
C CYS A 5 5.41 34.01 -4.08
N ALA A 6 4.77 35.10 -3.71
CA ALA A 6 3.41 35.15 -3.18
C ALA A 6 2.36 35.19 -4.30
N ALA A 7 1.23 34.60 -3.98
CA ALA A 7 -0.15 34.93 -4.23
C ALA A 7 -0.54 35.85 -5.41
N VAL A 8 -1.68 35.58 -6.02
CA VAL A 8 -2.74 36.58 -6.24
C VAL A 8 -4.12 35.91 -6.32
N LEU A 9 -4.94 36.34 -5.41
CA LEU A 9 -6.38 36.16 -5.29
C LEU A 9 -7.08 37.13 -6.26
N ALA A 10 -8.06 36.70 -7.03
CA ALA A 10 -8.97 37.60 -7.72
C ALA A 10 -10.42 37.13 -7.60
N VAL A 11 -11.15 37.83 -6.75
CA VAL A 11 -12.60 37.83 -6.63
C VAL A 11 -13.15 38.79 -7.69
N LEU A 12 -14.16 38.39 -8.45
CA LEU A 12 -14.98 39.26 -9.26
C LEU A 12 -16.47 38.97 -9.05
N LEU A 13 -17.10 39.86 -8.26
CA LEU A 13 -18.52 40.07 -8.18
C LEU A 13 -18.99 40.86 -9.42
N LEU A 14 -20.07 40.43 -10.06
CA LEU A 14 -20.91 41.32 -10.87
C LEU A 14 -22.36 41.13 -10.50
N ARG A 15 -22.91 42.17 -9.90
CA ARG A 15 -24.35 42.44 -9.79
C ARG A 15 -24.81 43.08 -11.11
N SER A 16 -25.99 42.73 -11.57
CA SER A 16 -26.78 43.59 -12.46
C SER A 16 -28.27 43.49 -12.14
N LEU A 17 -28.80 44.66 -11.87
CA LEU A 17 -30.21 44.99 -11.59
C LEU A 17 -30.95 45.30 -12.91
N GLY A 18 -32.25 45.14 -12.93
CA GLY A 18 -33.18 45.73 -13.93
C GLY A 18 -34.46 44.91 -14.05
N VAL A 19 -35.53 45.21 -13.41
CA VAL A 19 -36.56 46.26 -13.44
C VAL A 19 -37.68 46.00 -14.47
N PHE A 20 -38.90 45.86 -13.91
CA PHE A 20 -40.27 46.15 -14.36
C PHE A 20 -40.97 45.46 -15.54
N GLY A 21 -42.20 45.03 -15.26
CA GLY A 21 -43.28 44.93 -16.22
C GLY A 21 -44.42 43.98 -15.79
N THR A 22 -45.45 44.50 -15.12
CA THR A 22 -46.76 43.85 -15.03
C THR A 22 -47.58 44.16 -16.31
N PRO A 23 -48.46 43.24 -16.76
CA PRO A 23 -49.88 43.51 -16.58
C PRO A 23 -50.73 42.28 -16.17
N THR A 24 -51.74 42.58 -15.42
CA THR A 24 -52.92 41.84 -15.02
C THR A 24 -53.70 41.26 -16.21
N THR A 25 -54.10 39.99 -16.16
CA THR A 25 -55.38 39.54 -16.76
C THR A 25 -55.81 38.15 -16.25
N ALA A 26 -57.05 38.14 -15.73
CA ALA A 26 -58.04 37.05 -15.70
C ALA A 26 -57.74 35.72 -15.00
N GLN A 27 -58.34 35.59 -13.88
CA GLN A 27 -58.63 34.42 -13.07
C GLN A 27 -59.55 33.47 -13.84
N THR A 28 -59.08 32.25 -14.09
CA THR A 28 -59.95 31.09 -14.31
C THR A 28 -59.57 30.03 -13.29
N THR A 29 -60.53 29.68 -12.46
CA THR A 29 -60.44 28.66 -11.43
C THR A 29 -60.31 27.27 -12.04
N PRO A 30 -59.24 26.50 -11.86
CA PRO A 30 -59.25 25.10 -12.20
C PRO A 30 -59.72 24.26 -10.99
N THR A 31 -60.59 23.32 -11.28
CA THR A 31 -61.03 22.21 -10.44
C THR A 31 -59.84 21.46 -9.82
N PRO A 32 -59.89 21.09 -8.53
CA PRO A 32 -58.80 20.35 -7.92
C PRO A 32 -58.75 18.93 -8.52
N THR A 33 -57.71 18.66 -9.30
CA THR A 33 -57.34 17.32 -9.70
C THR A 33 -56.55 16.70 -8.56
N VAL A 34 -57.06 15.64 -7.99
CA VAL A 34 -56.36 14.83 -6.96
C VAL A 34 -55.08 14.31 -7.56
N PRO A 35 -53.90 14.53 -6.95
CA PRO A 35 -52.66 13.90 -7.43
C PRO A 35 -52.75 12.39 -7.28
N VAL A 36 -52.62 11.65 -8.37
CA VAL A 36 -52.33 10.24 -8.32
C VAL A 36 -50.91 10.08 -7.82
N GLU A 37 -50.81 9.58 -6.60
CA GLU A 37 -49.52 9.21 -5.98
C GLU A 37 -48.88 8.09 -6.80
N THR A 38 -47.91 8.45 -7.63
CA THR A 38 -47.09 7.49 -8.37
C THR A 38 -46.21 6.79 -7.36
N ALA A 39 -46.47 5.49 -7.11
CA ALA A 39 -45.64 4.67 -6.26
C ALA A 39 -44.20 4.73 -6.73
N VAL A 40 -43.29 5.29 -5.92
CA VAL A 40 -41.85 5.25 -6.10
C VAL A 40 -41.43 3.77 -6.04
N PRO A 41 -40.70 3.25 -7.05
CA PRO A 41 -40.20 1.87 -6.96
C PRO A 41 -39.30 1.77 -5.72
N THR A 42 -39.65 0.86 -4.81
CA THR A 42 -38.79 0.49 -3.69
C THR A 42 -37.55 -0.18 -4.27
N GLU A 43 -36.40 0.48 -4.19
CA GLU A 43 -35.12 -0.11 -4.60
C GLU A 43 -34.87 -1.38 -3.78
N THR A 44 -34.69 -2.48 -4.48
CA THR A 44 -34.29 -3.77 -3.87
C THR A 44 -32.89 -3.55 -3.27
N PRO A 45 -32.66 -3.84 -1.98
CA PRO A 45 -31.35 -3.65 -1.39
C PRO A 45 -30.31 -4.47 -2.16
N THR A 46 -29.29 -3.79 -2.68
CA THR A 46 -28.14 -4.44 -3.29
C THR A 46 -27.47 -5.32 -2.22
N PRO A 47 -27.23 -6.63 -2.49
CA PRO A 47 -26.60 -7.48 -1.49
C PRO A 47 -25.24 -6.89 -1.09
N THR A 48 -25.01 -6.72 0.20
CA THR A 48 -23.72 -6.35 0.76
C THR A 48 -22.71 -7.41 0.37
N PRO A 49 -21.58 -7.08 -0.27
CA PRO A 49 -20.58 -8.08 -0.65
C PRO A 49 -20.10 -8.81 0.61
N THR A 50 -20.07 -10.14 0.55
CA THR A 50 -19.45 -10.94 1.61
C THR A 50 -17.97 -10.57 1.70
N PRO A 51 -17.43 -10.24 2.88
CA PRO A 51 -16.02 -9.93 3.04
C PRO A 51 -15.17 -11.07 2.48
N LYS A 52 -14.20 -10.72 1.64
CA LYS A 52 -13.18 -11.69 1.19
C LYS A 52 -12.35 -12.07 2.43
N PRO A 53 -12.06 -13.36 2.64
CA PRO A 53 -11.14 -13.74 3.70
C PRO A 53 -9.79 -13.04 3.54
N GLU A 54 -9.22 -12.53 4.64
CA GLU A 54 -7.96 -11.80 4.65
C GLU A 54 -6.82 -12.75 5.07
N PRO A 55 -5.60 -12.57 4.54
CA PRO A 55 -4.44 -13.32 4.96
C PRO A 55 -4.10 -13.03 6.43
N THR A 56 -3.45 -13.99 7.08
CA THR A 56 -2.89 -13.79 8.42
C THR A 56 -1.38 -13.61 8.33
N TYR A 57 -0.81 -12.86 9.30
CA TYR A 57 0.60 -12.52 9.32
C TYR A 57 1.24 -12.93 10.66
N GLU A 58 2.46 -13.46 10.59
CA GLU A 58 3.29 -13.71 11.76
C GLU A 58 4.66 -13.04 11.57
N VAL A 59 5.09 -12.25 12.54
CA VAL A 59 6.44 -11.65 12.54
C VAL A 59 7.36 -12.52 13.39
N VAL A 60 8.49 -12.91 12.82
CA VAL A 60 9.49 -13.76 13.49
C VAL A 60 10.81 -13.00 13.56
N THR A 61 11.33 -12.83 14.79
CA THR A 61 12.68 -12.30 15.03
C THR A 61 13.67 -13.44 15.04
N ALA A 62 14.53 -13.49 14.02
CA ALA A 62 15.55 -14.54 13.91
C ALA A 62 16.68 -14.09 12.97
N ASP A 63 17.92 -14.34 13.39
CA ASP A 63 19.14 -14.15 12.57
C ASP A 63 19.30 -15.33 11.62
N VAL A 64 18.49 -15.35 10.55
CA VAL A 64 18.47 -16.45 9.56
C VAL A 64 18.67 -15.91 8.14
N SER A 65 19.12 -16.77 7.25
CA SER A 65 19.20 -16.48 5.82
C SER A 65 17.79 -16.31 5.23
N TRP A 66 17.70 -15.66 4.06
CA TRP A 66 16.43 -15.55 3.34
C TRP A 66 15.85 -16.94 3.02
N ALA A 67 16.68 -17.88 2.58
CA ALA A 67 16.25 -19.24 2.23
C ALA A 67 15.72 -20.00 3.46
N ASP A 68 16.35 -19.85 4.63
CA ASP A 68 15.85 -20.46 5.86
C ASP A 68 14.55 -19.80 6.34
N ALA A 69 14.40 -18.49 6.14
CA ALA A 69 13.16 -17.77 6.45
C ALA A 69 12.00 -18.24 5.57
N GLU A 70 12.20 -18.39 4.25
CA GLU A 70 11.19 -18.93 3.34
C GLU A 70 10.84 -20.38 3.68
N ALA A 71 11.83 -21.25 3.90
CA ALA A 71 11.56 -22.63 4.31
C ALA A 71 10.79 -22.72 5.63
N ALA A 72 11.04 -21.80 6.59
CA ALA A 72 10.31 -21.74 7.84
C ALA A 72 8.85 -21.26 7.63
N ALA A 73 8.62 -20.35 6.68
CA ALA A 73 7.29 -19.90 6.30
C ALA A 73 6.49 -21.01 5.62
N GLU A 74 7.10 -21.73 4.67
CA GLU A 74 6.50 -22.91 4.01
C GLU A 74 6.13 -24.00 5.00
N ALA A 75 6.98 -24.28 6.00
CA ALA A 75 6.71 -25.27 7.04
C ALA A 75 5.48 -24.92 7.90
N LYS A 76 5.07 -23.65 7.93
CA LYS A 76 3.84 -23.17 8.58
C LYS A 76 2.63 -23.10 7.64
N GLY A 77 2.78 -23.52 6.39
CA GLY A 77 1.72 -23.47 5.37
C GLY A 77 1.51 -22.09 4.75
N GLY A 78 2.51 -21.21 4.86
CA GLY A 78 2.53 -19.88 4.26
C GLY A 78 3.74 -19.66 3.38
N HIS A 79 4.13 -18.42 3.21
CA HIS A 79 5.31 -17.97 2.47
C HIS A 79 5.81 -16.65 3.09
N LEU A 80 7.00 -16.20 2.73
CA LEU A 80 7.41 -14.83 3.06
C LEU A 80 6.45 -13.84 2.45
N VAL A 81 6.13 -12.77 3.19
CA VAL A 81 5.10 -11.81 2.81
C VAL A 81 5.34 -11.24 1.41
N VAL A 82 4.28 -11.22 0.61
CA VAL A 82 4.23 -10.67 -0.74
C VAL A 82 3.48 -9.34 -0.74
N ILE A 83 4.03 -8.30 -1.35
CA ILE A 83 3.47 -6.95 -1.31
C ILE A 83 2.92 -6.58 -2.69
N ASP A 84 1.62 -6.74 -2.86
CA ASP A 84 0.86 -6.58 -4.10
C ASP A 84 -0.01 -5.30 -4.14
N SER A 85 -0.09 -4.57 -3.04
CA SER A 85 -0.92 -3.37 -2.93
C SER A 85 -0.34 -2.34 -1.94
N ALA A 86 -0.77 -1.09 -2.05
CA ALA A 86 -0.37 -0.03 -1.12
C ALA A 86 -0.92 -0.27 0.30
N GLU A 87 -2.10 -0.89 0.40
CA GLU A 87 -2.71 -1.29 1.66
C GLU A 87 -1.86 -2.34 2.35
N LYS A 88 -1.43 -3.36 1.61
CA LYS A 88 -0.56 -4.42 2.12
C LYS A 88 0.80 -3.87 2.53
N TRP A 89 1.40 -2.97 1.72
CA TRP A 89 2.61 -2.25 2.11
C TRP A 89 2.45 -1.55 3.47
N THR A 90 1.36 -0.82 3.64
CA THR A 90 1.06 -0.11 4.91
C THR A 90 0.96 -1.09 6.08
N ARG A 91 0.29 -2.23 5.87
CA ARG A 91 0.16 -3.28 6.89
C ARG A 91 1.49 -3.91 7.26
N VAL A 92 2.32 -4.24 6.26
CA VAL A 92 3.67 -4.82 6.46
C VAL A 92 4.58 -3.85 7.20
N ALA A 93 4.60 -2.58 6.81
CA ALA A 93 5.37 -1.55 7.49
C ALA A 93 4.94 -1.37 8.97
N GLN A 94 3.64 -1.43 9.25
CA GLN A 94 3.13 -1.39 10.63
C GLN A 94 3.59 -2.61 11.44
N LEU A 95 3.49 -3.83 10.90
CA LEU A 95 3.95 -5.04 11.57
C LEU A 95 5.46 -4.99 11.86
N ALA A 96 6.24 -4.48 10.92
CA ALA A 96 7.67 -4.29 11.08
C ALA A 96 7.98 -3.24 12.16
N ASP A 97 7.23 -2.13 12.24
CA ASP A 97 7.36 -1.14 13.32
C ASP A 97 7.06 -1.75 14.70
N GLU A 98 5.98 -2.52 14.82
CA GLU A 98 5.56 -3.16 16.07
C GLU A 98 6.56 -4.21 16.56
N SER A 99 7.32 -4.83 15.65
CA SER A 99 8.34 -5.83 16.00
C SER A 99 9.62 -5.25 16.62
N GLY A 100 9.89 -3.97 16.39
CA GLY A 100 11.14 -3.32 16.78
C GLY A 100 12.37 -3.74 15.96
N LEU A 101 12.18 -4.50 14.86
CA LEU A 101 13.24 -4.89 13.95
C LEU A 101 13.73 -3.70 13.10
N THR A 102 14.92 -3.83 12.55
CA THR A 102 15.50 -2.87 11.59
C THR A 102 15.44 -3.41 10.18
N TYR A 103 15.50 -4.72 10.03
CA TYR A 103 15.54 -5.44 8.77
C TYR A 103 14.51 -6.57 8.78
N VAL A 104 13.71 -6.67 7.72
CA VAL A 104 12.66 -7.70 7.64
C VAL A 104 12.65 -8.31 6.26
N TRP A 105 12.92 -9.61 6.17
CA TRP A 105 12.81 -10.37 4.93
C TRP A 105 11.39 -10.37 4.39
N ILE A 106 11.27 -10.18 3.09
CA ILE A 106 10.02 -10.30 2.31
C ILE A 106 10.23 -11.31 1.19
N GLY A 107 9.15 -11.77 0.58
CA GLY A 107 9.17 -12.82 -0.45
C GLY A 107 9.62 -12.37 -1.83
N LEU A 108 10.44 -11.32 -1.96
CA LEU A 108 10.99 -10.84 -3.22
C LEU A 108 12.46 -11.28 -3.36
N HIS A 109 12.83 -11.83 -4.51
CA HIS A 109 14.20 -12.30 -4.77
C HIS A 109 14.54 -12.19 -6.26
N ARG A 110 15.81 -12.35 -6.63
CA ARG A 110 16.26 -12.51 -8.03
C ARG A 110 16.18 -13.97 -8.44
N THR A 111 15.70 -14.17 -9.64
CA THR A 111 15.73 -15.46 -10.33
C THR A 111 17.09 -15.69 -10.97
N ASP A 112 17.34 -16.91 -11.46
CA ASP A 112 18.55 -17.25 -12.24
C ASP A 112 18.71 -16.38 -13.50
N SER A 113 17.64 -15.80 -14.02
CA SER A 113 17.69 -14.83 -15.14
C SER A 113 18.11 -13.43 -14.70
N GLY A 114 18.21 -13.15 -13.40
CA GLY A 114 18.54 -11.86 -12.82
C GLY A 114 17.34 -10.92 -12.66
N GLU A 115 16.12 -11.38 -12.99
CA GLU A 115 14.89 -10.63 -12.81
C GLU A 115 14.36 -10.78 -11.37
N LEU A 116 13.70 -9.73 -10.86
CA LEU A 116 13.03 -9.82 -9.56
C LEU A 116 11.71 -10.58 -9.69
N ALA A 117 11.48 -11.52 -8.79
CA ALA A 117 10.26 -12.30 -8.69
C ALA A 117 9.82 -12.45 -7.24
N TRP A 118 8.52 -12.47 -7.02
CA TRP A 118 7.95 -12.87 -5.76
C TRP A 118 7.92 -14.40 -5.62
N VAL A 119 7.94 -14.89 -4.38
CA VAL A 119 7.74 -16.32 -4.06
C VAL A 119 6.36 -16.84 -4.50
N LYS A 120 5.47 -15.96 -4.88
CA LYS A 120 4.11 -16.26 -5.37
C LYS A 120 3.94 -15.74 -6.80
N ASP A 121 3.31 -16.54 -7.66
CA ASP A 121 3.06 -16.19 -9.06
C ASP A 121 1.97 -15.12 -9.22
N ASN A 122 2.03 -14.41 -10.36
CA ASN A 122 1.02 -13.44 -10.82
C ASN A 122 0.75 -12.29 -9.82
N VAL A 123 1.81 -11.79 -9.23
CA VAL A 123 1.76 -10.65 -8.31
C VAL A 123 2.09 -9.37 -9.06
N ASP A 124 1.19 -8.39 -9.01
CA ASP A 124 1.49 -7.02 -9.44
C ASP A 124 2.33 -6.33 -8.35
N PRO A 125 3.64 -6.09 -8.58
CA PRO A 125 4.51 -5.63 -7.51
C PRO A 125 4.29 -4.14 -7.18
N VAL A 126 4.25 -3.84 -5.89
CA VAL A 126 4.41 -2.48 -5.38
C VAL A 126 5.84 -2.33 -4.89
N TYR A 127 6.61 -1.46 -5.53
CA TYR A 127 8.00 -1.22 -5.14
C TYR A 127 8.14 0.10 -4.37
N ASN A 128 8.93 0.06 -3.30
CA ASN A 128 9.31 1.22 -2.51
C ASN A 128 10.80 1.14 -2.14
N TRP A 129 11.66 1.23 -3.16
CA TRP A 129 13.10 1.11 -3.00
C TRP A 129 13.72 2.28 -2.24
N ALA A 130 14.73 1.98 -1.43
CA ALA A 130 15.61 3.01 -0.87
C ALA A 130 16.37 3.73 -2.00
N SER A 131 16.84 4.93 -1.71
CA SER A 131 17.60 5.70 -2.71
C SER A 131 18.92 4.99 -3.06
N GLY A 132 19.08 4.65 -4.33
CA GLY A 132 20.23 3.92 -4.86
C GLY A 132 20.02 2.41 -4.99
N GLU A 133 18.86 1.89 -4.55
CA GLU A 133 18.50 0.48 -4.67
C GLU A 133 17.54 0.23 -5.86
N PRO A 134 17.51 -0.98 -6.39
CA PRO A 134 18.37 -2.13 -6.07
C PRO A 134 19.81 -1.95 -6.60
N SER A 135 20.82 -2.25 -5.75
CA SER A 135 22.24 -2.08 -6.10
C SER A 135 22.86 -3.29 -6.81
N VAL A 136 22.20 -4.45 -6.72
CA VAL A 136 22.59 -5.74 -7.35
C VAL A 136 23.84 -6.38 -6.74
N HIS A 137 24.78 -5.58 -6.23
CA HIS A 137 26.00 -6.04 -5.57
C HIS A 137 26.34 -5.15 -4.39
N ASP A 138 26.76 -5.78 -3.30
CA ASP A 138 27.29 -5.04 -2.15
C ASP A 138 28.65 -4.37 -2.45
N THR A 139 29.14 -3.56 -1.55
CA THR A 139 30.42 -2.86 -1.70
C THR A 139 31.63 -3.79 -1.80
N SER A 140 31.49 -5.08 -1.46
CA SER A 140 32.51 -6.13 -1.65
C SER A 140 32.41 -6.85 -2.99
N GLY A 141 31.36 -6.56 -3.78
CA GLY A 141 31.05 -7.22 -5.05
C GLY A 141 30.26 -8.53 -4.89
N ALA A 142 29.73 -8.84 -3.71
CA ALA A 142 28.84 -9.98 -3.53
C ALA A 142 27.46 -9.67 -4.10
N ALA A 143 26.84 -10.66 -4.77
CA ALA A 143 25.51 -10.51 -5.36
C ALA A 143 24.43 -10.33 -4.27
N GLU A 144 23.53 -9.41 -4.52
CA GLU A 144 22.38 -9.09 -3.67
C GLU A 144 21.10 -9.58 -4.35
N ASP A 145 20.82 -10.87 -4.17
CA ASP A 145 19.73 -11.57 -4.86
C ASP A 145 18.43 -11.64 -4.05
N TYR A 146 18.42 -11.15 -2.81
CA TYR A 146 17.29 -11.26 -1.91
C TYR A 146 16.87 -9.89 -1.40
N VAL A 147 15.60 -9.71 -1.10
CA VAL A 147 15.08 -8.41 -0.71
C VAL A 147 14.54 -8.43 0.72
N LEU A 148 14.94 -7.44 1.47
CA LEU A 148 14.38 -7.10 2.77
C LEU A 148 13.83 -5.67 2.75
N ILE A 149 13.00 -5.34 3.72
CA ILE A 149 12.70 -3.96 4.03
C ILE A 149 13.59 -3.49 5.16
N THR A 150 14.11 -2.27 5.03
CA THR A 150 14.98 -1.64 6.01
C THR A 150 14.34 -0.41 6.62
N ARG A 151 14.50 -0.25 7.95
CA ARG A 151 14.05 0.92 8.68
C ARG A 151 15.05 2.06 8.54
N THR A 152 14.56 3.21 8.10
CA THR A 152 15.31 4.47 8.04
C THR A 152 14.63 5.53 8.91
N ASN A 153 15.24 6.71 9.04
CA ASN A 153 14.63 7.84 9.74
C ASN A 153 13.36 8.36 9.04
N SER A 154 13.18 8.06 7.74
CA SER A 154 12.04 8.50 6.95
C SER A 154 10.98 7.42 6.71
N GLY A 155 11.20 6.18 7.17
CA GLY A 155 10.27 5.08 7.02
C GLY A 155 10.93 3.79 6.60
N TRP A 156 10.14 2.85 6.09
CA TRP A 156 10.57 1.57 5.56
C TRP A 156 10.78 1.65 4.05
N TYR A 157 11.81 0.97 3.55
CA TYR A 157 12.16 0.92 2.13
C TYR A 157 12.68 -0.46 1.76
N TYR A 158 12.51 -0.86 0.51
CA TYR A 158 13.14 -2.07 -0.03
C TYR A 158 14.63 -1.85 -0.20
N ASN A 159 15.38 -2.91 0.09
CA ASN A 159 16.82 -3.00 -0.13
C ASN A 159 17.15 -4.42 -0.56
N ASP A 160 17.85 -4.59 -1.69
CA ASP A 160 18.40 -5.90 -2.02
C ASP A 160 19.60 -6.19 -1.11
N CYS A 161 19.85 -7.45 -0.87
CA CYS A 161 20.82 -7.91 0.12
C CYS A 161 21.36 -9.28 -0.24
N ILE A 162 22.54 -9.61 0.30
CA ILE A 162 23.06 -10.96 0.26
C ILE A 162 22.17 -11.92 1.04
N GLY A 163 22.17 -13.22 0.71
CA GLY A 163 21.24 -14.19 1.30
C GLY A 163 21.39 -14.41 2.81
N ASP A 164 22.58 -14.17 3.38
CA ASP A 164 22.85 -14.31 4.83
C ASP A 164 23.66 -13.11 5.36
N PRO A 165 23.03 -11.94 5.53
CA PRO A 165 23.72 -10.77 6.04
C PRO A 165 24.04 -10.87 7.55
N ALA A 166 23.26 -11.60 8.33
CA ALA A 166 23.52 -11.80 9.75
C ALA A 166 24.75 -12.68 10.00
N GLY A 167 24.93 -13.72 9.21
CA GLY A 167 26.13 -14.57 9.24
C GLY A 167 27.39 -13.85 8.73
N ARG A 168 27.26 -13.04 7.65
CA ARG A 168 28.40 -12.34 7.06
C ARG A 168 28.79 -11.05 7.79
N TYR A 169 27.83 -10.30 8.27
CA TYR A 169 28.01 -8.99 8.89
C TYR A 169 27.26 -8.88 10.23
N PRO A 170 27.52 -9.78 11.20
CA PRO A 170 26.75 -9.88 12.45
C PRO A 170 26.71 -8.56 13.25
N GLN A 171 27.77 -7.75 13.17
CA GLN A 171 27.83 -6.46 13.87
C GLN A 171 26.74 -5.47 13.43
N PHE A 172 26.19 -5.63 12.20
CA PHE A 172 25.13 -4.75 11.68
C PHE A 172 23.74 -5.36 11.84
N TYR A 173 23.60 -6.67 11.65
CA TYR A 173 22.31 -7.35 11.48
C TYR A 173 21.88 -8.18 12.67
N SER A 174 22.82 -8.73 13.47
CA SER A 174 22.47 -9.67 14.55
C SER A 174 21.54 -9.03 15.59
N GLY A 175 20.44 -9.71 15.90
CA GLY A 175 19.37 -9.27 16.79
C GLY A 175 18.48 -8.15 16.23
N LYS A 176 18.64 -7.79 14.94
CA LYS A 176 17.89 -6.71 14.29
C LYS A 176 17.15 -7.16 13.02
N ILE A 177 17.35 -8.41 12.61
CA ILE A 177 16.74 -8.98 11.42
C ILE A 177 15.67 -10.01 11.80
N GLY A 178 14.68 -10.15 10.95
CA GLY A 178 13.63 -11.13 11.05
C GLY A 178 12.87 -11.24 9.73
N TYR A 179 11.69 -11.82 9.76
CA TYR A 179 10.86 -12.02 8.58
C TYR A 179 9.38 -11.98 8.92
N ILE A 180 8.55 -11.74 7.90
CA ILE A 180 7.10 -11.79 8.02
C ILE A 180 6.58 -12.96 7.18
N ILE A 181 5.85 -13.87 7.83
CA ILE A 181 5.11 -14.96 7.20
C ILE A 181 3.73 -14.44 6.84
N GLU A 182 3.28 -14.73 5.63
CA GLU A 182 1.91 -14.56 5.19
C GLU A 182 1.29 -15.94 4.97
N ILE A 183 0.11 -16.17 5.56
CA ILE A 183 -0.70 -17.39 5.37
C ILE A 183 -1.98 -16.97 4.67
N ASP A 184 -2.16 -17.43 3.44
CA ASP A 184 -3.37 -17.20 2.66
C ASP A 184 -4.60 -17.84 3.34
N PRO A 185 -5.81 -17.29 3.16
CA PRO A 185 -7.04 -17.77 3.75
C PRO A 185 -7.52 -19.09 3.17
#